data_31afcf8757f0b82b44993c47d38abafb
#
_entry.id   31afcf8757f0b82b44993c47d38abafb
#
_cell.length_a   1.000
_cell.length_b   1.000
_cell.length_c   1.000
_cell.angle_alpha   90.00
_cell.angle_beta   90.00
_cell.angle_gamma   90.00
#
_symmetry.space_group_name_H-M   'P 1'
#
loop_
_entity.id
_entity.type
_entity.pdbx_description
1 polymer ?
#
loop_
_entity_poly.entity_id
_entity_poly.type
_entity_poly.pdbx_seq_one_letter_code
_entity_poly.pdbx_strand_id
1 'polypeptide(L)'
;MKLSDKTLSILKNFSSINQSILFKRGNQLRSISVMKNILAEATITEEFPKDFGIYDLNQFLNGLGLHQSPELDFANDGYVVIREGKMRSKYFFADPNVIITPPDKAISLPSEDVCFELSTEQLDKLLKAAAVYQLPDISAVGEGGVVKLVVRDKKNDTSNDFAIVVGETDSEFVFNFKVENIKVLPGTYEVVVSQKLLSRFTSKNHDLCYWIALEPDSTFG
;
A
#
# COMPACT_ATOMS: atom_id res chain seq x y z
N MET A 1 2.95 11.40 -23.02
CA MET A 1 3.15 11.53 -21.56
C MET A 1 4.23 10.56 -21.12
N LYS A 2 5.16 10.96 -20.25
CA LYS A 2 6.15 10.07 -19.61
C LYS A 2 5.78 9.90 -18.15
N LEU A 3 5.99 8.71 -17.60
CA LEU A 3 5.85 8.46 -16.16
C LEU A 3 7.20 8.64 -15.48
N SER A 4 7.19 9.30 -14.32
CA SER A 4 8.38 9.44 -13.47
C SER A 4 8.70 8.12 -12.76
N ASP A 5 9.95 7.96 -12.32
CA ASP A 5 10.38 6.81 -11.53
C ASP A 5 9.56 6.68 -10.24
N LYS A 6 9.17 7.82 -9.65
CA LYS A 6 8.29 7.87 -8.49
C LYS A 6 6.93 7.24 -8.79
N THR A 7 6.28 7.63 -9.88
CA THR A 7 4.99 7.07 -10.30
C THR A 7 5.10 5.59 -10.63
N LEU A 8 6.16 5.17 -11.33
CA LEU A 8 6.42 3.76 -11.62
C LEU A 8 6.61 2.94 -10.33
N SER A 9 7.32 3.47 -9.33
CA SER A 9 7.50 2.85 -8.02
C SER A 9 6.17 2.67 -7.28
N ILE A 10 5.30 3.69 -7.27
CA ILE A 10 3.97 3.64 -6.68
C ILE A 10 3.10 2.60 -7.39
N LEU A 11 3.07 2.60 -8.72
CA LEU A 11 2.31 1.62 -9.50
C LEU A 11 2.79 0.19 -9.26
N LYS A 12 4.11 -0.02 -9.16
CA LYS A 12 4.70 -1.32 -8.82
C LYS A 12 4.31 -1.78 -7.40
N ASN A 13 4.24 -0.87 -6.44
CA ASN A 13 3.72 -1.18 -5.12
C ASN A 13 2.22 -1.52 -5.18
N PHE A 14 1.42 -0.73 -5.89
CA PHE A 14 -0.02 -0.96 -6.03
C PHE A 14 -0.33 -2.30 -6.72
N SER A 15 0.52 -2.76 -7.66
CA SER A 15 0.37 -4.08 -8.28
C SER A 15 0.52 -5.24 -7.29
N SER A 16 1.20 -5.03 -6.15
CA SER A 16 1.25 -6.00 -5.06
C SER A 16 -0.03 -6.05 -4.23
N ILE A 17 -0.81 -4.95 -4.22
CA ILE A 17 -2.10 -4.85 -3.51
C ILE A 17 -3.21 -5.45 -4.37
N ASN A 18 -3.28 -5.05 -5.64
CA ASN A 18 -4.25 -5.56 -6.61
C ASN A 18 -3.61 -5.66 -8.00
N GLN A 19 -3.84 -6.78 -8.67
CA GLN A 19 -3.36 -7.01 -10.03
C GLN A 19 -3.94 -6.01 -11.03
N SER A 20 -5.17 -5.53 -10.80
CA SER A 20 -5.85 -4.58 -11.69
C SER A 20 -5.96 -3.19 -11.07
N ILE A 21 -6.06 -2.17 -11.93
CA ILE A 21 -6.25 -0.78 -11.50
C ILE A 21 -7.14 -0.03 -12.50
N LEU A 22 -8.02 0.82 -11.98
CA LEU A 22 -8.74 1.82 -12.75
C LEU A 22 -8.06 3.18 -12.59
N PHE A 23 -7.46 3.65 -13.66
CA PHE A 23 -6.97 5.03 -13.72
C PHE A 23 -8.15 5.97 -13.95
N LYS A 24 -8.22 7.02 -13.16
CA LYS A 24 -9.16 8.12 -13.35
C LYS A 24 -8.44 9.30 -14.01
N ARG A 25 -9.20 10.10 -14.76
CA ARG A 25 -8.69 11.37 -15.28
C ARG A 25 -8.14 12.22 -14.13
N GLY A 26 -6.95 12.80 -14.32
CA GLY A 26 -6.25 13.59 -13.30
C GLY A 26 -5.00 12.88 -12.78
N ASN A 27 -4.62 13.18 -11.55
CA ASN A 27 -3.34 12.79 -10.96
C ASN A 27 -3.48 11.90 -9.71
N GLN A 28 -4.67 11.41 -9.41
CA GLN A 28 -4.89 10.51 -8.28
C GLN A 28 -4.84 9.04 -8.72
N LEU A 29 -4.05 8.26 -8.02
CA LEU A 29 -4.00 6.80 -8.13
C LEU A 29 -4.64 6.19 -6.89
N ARG A 30 -5.53 5.22 -7.08
CA ARG A 30 -6.20 4.52 -5.99
C ARG A 30 -6.24 3.02 -6.27
N SER A 31 -5.97 2.22 -5.26
CA SER A 31 -6.03 0.76 -5.34
C SER A 31 -6.65 0.18 -4.08
N ILE A 32 -7.35 -0.95 -4.21
CA ILE A 32 -7.88 -1.71 -3.08
C ILE A 32 -7.64 -3.20 -3.30
N SER A 33 -7.24 -3.90 -2.26
CA SER A 33 -7.07 -5.36 -2.34
C SER A 33 -8.39 -6.08 -2.60
N VAL A 34 -8.32 -7.26 -3.20
CA VAL A 34 -9.50 -8.09 -3.49
C VAL A 34 -10.31 -8.37 -2.21
N MET A 35 -9.63 -8.62 -1.10
CA MET A 35 -10.24 -8.84 0.23
C MET A 35 -10.71 -7.55 0.91
N LYS A 36 -10.46 -6.38 0.30
CA LYS A 36 -10.82 -5.04 0.82
C LYS A 36 -10.21 -4.71 2.19
N ASN A 37 -9.10 -5.33 2.53
CA ASN A 37 -8.38 -5.13 3.79
C ASN A 37 -7.19 -4.16 3.66
N ILE A 38 -6.81 -3.78 2.42
CA ILE A 38 -5.79 -2.77 2.15
C ILE A 38 -6.35 -1.82 1.10
N LEU A 39 -6.29 -0.51 1.37
CA LEU A 39 -6.55 0.53 0.39
C LEU A 39 -5.34 1.45 0.33
N ALA A 40 -4.98 1.89 -0.86
CA ALA A 40 -3.89 2.82 -1.11
C ALA A 40 -4.36 3.98 -1.98
N GLU A 41 -3.89 5.19 -1.65
CA GLU A 41 -4.12 6.41 -2.43
C GLU A 41 -2.83 7.18 -2.58
N ALA A 42 -2.57 7.69 -3.78
CA ALA A 42 -1.42 8.52 -4.06
C ALA A 42 -1.78 9.67 -5.00
N THR A 43 -1.19 10.84 -4.76
CA THR A 43 -1.18 11.95 -5.72
C THR A 43 0.17 11.95 -6.44
N ILE A 44 0.13 11.93 -7.76
CA ILE A 44 1.31 11.92 -8.62
C ILE A 44 1.47 13.24 -9.37
N THR A 45 2.60 13.41 -10.06
CA THR A 45 2.87 14.64 -10.83
C THR A 45 2.26 14.63 -12.23
N GLU A 46 2.03 13.45 -12.79
CA GLU A 46 1.44 13.28 -14.11
C GLU A 46 -0.08 13.35 -14.06
N GLU A 47 -0.68 13.92 -15.11
CA GLU A 47 -2.13 13.95 -15.26
C GLU A 47 -2.58 13.02 -16.36
N PHE A 48 -3.34 11.99 -16.01
CA PHE A 48 -3.96 11.10 -16.99
C PHE A 48 -5.12 11.83 -17.71
N PRO A 49 -5.17 11.74 -19.05
CA PRO A 49 -6.13 12.53 -19.83
C PRO A 49 -7.56 12.00 -19.78
N LYS A 50 -7.76 10.75 -19.40
CA LYS A 50 -9.05 10.05 -19.36
C LYS A 50 -9.05 8.87 -18.40
N ASP A 51 -10.24 8.33 -18.11
CA ASP A 51 -10.41 7.09 -17.38
C ASP A 51 -10.05 5.89 -18.26
N PHE A 52 -9.34 4.91 -17.71
CA PHE A 52 -9.05 3.63 -18.39
C PHE A 52 -8.69 2.54 -17.38
N GLY A 53 -9.04 1.30 -17.72
CA GLY A 53 -8.76 0.12 -16.90
C GLY A 53 -7.50 -0.62 -17.36
N ILE A 54 -6.68 -1.06 -16.43
CA ILE A 54 -5.60 -2.02 -16.65
C ILE A 54 -5.91 -3.28 -15.87
N TYR A 55 -6.07 -4.41 -16.55
CA TYR A 55 -6.42 -5.69 -15.93
C TYR A 55 -5.22 -6.34 -15.25
N ASP A 56 -4.04 -6.29 -15.89
CA ASP A 56 -2.78 -6.79 -15.34
C ASP A 56 -1.73 -5.67 -15.30
N LEU A 57 -1.64 -5.04 -14.12
CA LEU A 57 -0.73 -3.91 -13.90
C LEU A 57 0.74 -4.34 -14.00
N ASN A 58 1.08 -5.58 -13.58
CA ASN A 58 2.45 -6.08 -13.73
C ASN A 58 2.82 -6.26 -15.20
N GLN A 59 1.91 -6.80 -16.01
CA GLN A 59 2.13 -6.93 -17.45
C GLN A 59 2.30 -5.55 -18.11
N PHE A 60 1.48 -4.58 -17.73
CA PHE A 60 1.60 -3.20 -18.22
C PHE A 60 2.95 -2.58 -17.86
N LEU A 61 3.37 -2.68 -16.60
CA LEU A 61 4.66 -2.15 -16.12
C LEU A 61 5.85 -2.86 -16.79
N ASN A 62 5.78 -4.18 -16.97
CA ASN A 62 6.79 -4.93 -17.69
C ASN A 62 6.85 -4.51 -19.17
N GLY A 63 5.69 -4.21 -19.77
CA GLY A 63 5.62 -3.66 -21.13
C GLY A 63 6.30 -2.29 -21.27
N LEU A 64 6.13 -1.41 -20.25
CA LEU A 64 6.88 -0.15 -20.17
C LEU A 64 8.38 -0.40 -20.03
N GLY A 65 8.78 -1.39 -19.23
CA GLY A 65 10.18 -1.77 -19.00
C GLY A 65 10.93 -2.33 -20.22
N LEU A 66 10.24 -2.61 -21.33
CA LEU A 66 10.89 -2.94 -22.62
C LEU A 66 11.55 -1.71 -23.28
N HIS A 67 11.26 -0.52 -22.77
CA HIS A 67 11.73 0.76 -23.23
C HIS A 67 12.58 1.45 -22.16
N GLN A 68 13.59 2.22 -22.57
CA GLN A 68 14.40 3.02 -21.62
C GLN A 68 13.70 4.31 -21.19
N SER A 69 12.97 4.95 -22.13
CA SER A 69 12.26 6.20 -21.89
C SER A 69 10.91 6.21 -22.63
N PRO A 70 9.95 5.37 -22.19
CA PRO A 70 8.68 5.20 -22.87
C PRO A 70 7.81 6.46 -22.84
N GLU A 71 7.19 6.76 -23.97
CA GLU A 71 6.14 7.76 -24.09
C GLU A 71 4.78 7.09 -24.27
N LEU A 72 3.84 7.48 -23.45
CA LEU A 72 2.46 7.02 -23.50
C LEU A 72 1.61 7.97 -24.34
N ASP A 73 0.92 7.42 -25.35
CA ASP A 73 -0.01 8.13 -26.22
C ASP A 73 -1.43 7.56 -26.03
N PHE A 74 -2.31 8.40 -25.52
CA PHE A 74 -3.71 8.09 -25.16
C PHE A 74 -4.72 8.57 -26.20
N ALA A 75 -4.30 8.82 -27.44
CA ALA A 75 -5.20 9.30 -28.50
C ALA A 75 -6.33 8.29 -28.85
N ASN A 76 -6.12 6.99 -28.60
CA ASN A 76 -7.11 5.95 -28.87
C ASN A 76 -7.93 5.62 -27.61
N ASP A 77 -9.24 5.33 -27.77
CA ASP A 77 -10.12 5.03 -26.63
C ASP A 77 -10.03 3.59 -26.12
N GLY A 78 -9.52 2.66 -26.91
CA GLY A 78 -9.45 1.25 -26.55
C GLY A 78 -8.07 0.77 -26.10
N TYR A 79 -7.01 1.57 -26.27
CA TYR A 79 -5.65 1.19 -25.90
C TYR A 79 -4.73 2.40 -25.74
N VAL A 80 -3.64 2.22 -25.01
CA VAL A 80 -2.51 3.16 -24.99
C VAL A 80 -1.41 2.66 -25.92
N VAL A 81 -0.76 3.58 -26.62
CA VAL A 81 0.45 3.28 -27.41
C VAL A 81 1.67 3.66 -26.59
N ILE A 82 2.58 2.72 -26.42
CA ILE A 82 3.87 2.92 -25.77
C ILE A 82 4.91 3.07 -26.88
N ARG A 83 5.65 4.17 -26.90
CA ARG A 83 6.61 4.49 -27.97
C ARG A 83 7.98 4.88 -27.42
N GLU A 84 9.02 4.50 -28.13
CA GLU A 84 10.37 5.02 -27.98
C GLU A 84 11.13 4.90 -29.30
N GLY A 85 11.49 6.01 -29.90
CA GLY A 85 12.18 6.02 -31.20
C GLY A 85 11.40 5.25 -32.28
N LYS A 86 11.96 4.13 -32.76
CA LYS A 86 11.32 3.25 -33.75
C LYS A 86 10.50 2.11 -33.11
N MET A 87 10.58 1.93 -31.79
CA MET A 87 9.85 0.89 -31.08
C MET A 87 8.44 1.37 -30.74
N ARG A 88 7.48 0.45 -30.83
CA ARG A 88 6.08 0.74 -30.54
C ARG A 88 5.38 -0.52 -30.07
N SER A 89 4.61 -0.41 -28.99
CA SER A 89 3.67 -1.43 -28.55
C SER A 89 2.28 -0.83 -28.27
N LYS A 90 1.26 -1.67 -28.22
CA LYS A 90 -0.10 -1.31 -27.81
C LYS A 90 -0.45 -2.12 -26.58
N TYR A 91 -1.07 -1.45 -25.60
CA TYR A 91 -1.68 -2.12 -24.45
C TYR A 91 -3.18 -1.81 -24.44
N PHE A 92 -4.03 -2.84 -24.56
CA PHE A 92 -5.46 -2.67 -24.60
C PHE A 92 -6.03 -2.45 -23.21
N PHE A 93 -7.00 -1.55 -23.11
CA PHE A 93 -7.70 -1.26 -21.87
C PHE A 93 -8.68 -2.39 -21.53
N ALA A 94 -8.85 -2.63 -20.25
CA ALA A 94 -9.88 -3.52 -19.72
C ALA A 94 -11.20 -2.77 -19.54
N ASP A 95 -12.30 -3.52 -19.57
CA ASP A 95 -13.60 -2.99 -19.16
C ASP A 95 -13.53 -2.55 -17.68
N PRO A 96 -13.87 -1.30 -17.33
CA PRO A 96 -13.88 -0.83 -15.96
C PRO A 96 -14.72 -1.69 -15.00
N ASN A 97 -15.77 -2.35 -15.49
CA ASN A 97 -16.66 -3.18 -14.68
C ASN A 97 -16.01 -4.46 -14.13
N VAL A 98 -14.89 -4.92 -14.73
CA VAL A 98 -14.16 -6.09 -14.22
C VAL A 98 -13.08 -5.72 -13.20
N ILE A 99 -12.89 -4.44 -12.92
CA ILE A 99 -11.86 -3.94 -12.01
C ILE A 99 -12.47 -3.65 -10.64
N ILE A 100 -11.88 -4.22 -9.60
CA ILE A 100 -12.26 -3.88 -8.22
C ILE A 100 -11.65 -2.53 -7.87
N THR A 101 -12.52 -1.54 -7.62
CA THR A 101 -12.12 -0.16 -7.31
C THR A 101 -12.41 0.20 -5.86
N PRO A 102 -11.61 1.09 -5.26
CA PRO A 102 -11.97 1.72 -3.99
C PRO A 102 -13.32 2.44 -4.07
N PRO A 103 -14.04 2.60 -2.94
CA PRO A 103 -15.24 3.42 -2.91
C PRO A 103 -14.91 4.88 -3.26
N ASP A 104 -15.83 5.58 -3.94
CA ASP A 104 -15.61 6.99 -4.32
C ASP A 104 -15.54 7.93 -3.10
N LYS A 105 -16.17 7.54 -1.98
CA LYS A 105 -16.14 8.31 -0.74
C LYS A 105 -14.76 8.26 -0.10
N ALA A 106 -14.26 9.42 0.33
CA ALA A 106 -13.03 9.52 1.11
C ALA A 106 -13.12 8.66 2.38
N ILE A 107 -12.04 7.95 2.69
CA ILE A 107 -11.94 7.15 3.90
C ILE A 107 -11.35 8.02 5.01
N SER A 108 -11.97 7.96 6.18
CA SER A 108 -11.47 8.57 7.41
C SER A 108 -11.40 7.53 8.52
N LEU A 109 -10.44 7.70 9.43
CA LEU A 109 -10.41 6.88 10.64
C LEU A 109 -11.62 7.21 11.52
N PRO A 110 -12.28 6.21 12.09
CA PRO A 110 -13.39 6.44 13.05
C PRO A 110 -12.92 7.08 14.36
N SER A 111 -11.69 6.82 14.78
CA SER A 111 -11.00 7.39 15.93
C SER A 111 -9.49 7.37 15.70
N GLU A 112 -8.73 8.17 16.44
CA GLU A 112 -7.27 8.20 16.43
C GLU A 112 -6.80 7.84 17.86
N ASP A 113 -6.72 6.55 18.15
CA ASP A 113 -6.49 6.07 19.51
C ASP A 113 -5.00 5.90 19.82
N VAL A 114 -4.20 5.50 18.83
CA VAL A 114 -2.74 5.36 18.95
C VAL A 114 -2.06 5.96 17.74
N CYS A 115 -0.99 6.73 17.98
CA CYS A 115 -0.18 7.33 16.93
C CYS A 115 1.31 7.08 17.22
N PHE A 116 2.07 6.68 16.18
CA PHE A 116 3.52 6.54 16.27
C PHE A 116 4.16 6.76 14.90
N GLU A 117 5.46 7.02 14.90
CA GLU A 117 6.27 7.07 13.68
C GLU A 117 6.92 5.71 13.43
N LEU A 118 6.85 5.26 12.18
CA LEU A 118 7.53 4.05 11.71
C LEU A 118 8.55 4.43 10.63
N SER A 119 9.83 4.38 10.97
CA SER A 119 10.89 4.70 10.03
C SER A 119 11.08 3.59 8.99
N THR A 120 11.68 3.96 7.85
CA THR A 120 12.05 3.01 6.79
C THR A 120 12.89 1.84 7.33
N GLU A 121 13.86 2.15 8.21
CA GLU A 121 14.75 1.14 8.79
C GLU A 121 14.00 0.18 9.73
N GLN A 122 13.08 0.70 10.56
CA GLN A 122 12.28 -0.11 11.47
C GLN A 122 11.34 -1.03 10.69
N LEU A 123 10.64 -0.49 9.68
CA LEU A 123 9.76 -1.28 8.80
C LEU A 123 10.53 -2.42 8.10
N ASP A 124 11.69 -2.11 7.54
CA ASP A 124 12.54 -3.10 6.86
C ASP A 124 13.01 -4.20 7.83
N LYS A 125 13.43 -3.84 9.05
CA LYS A 125 13.81 -4.82 10.09
C LYS A 125 12.65 -5.72 10.50
N LEU A 126 11.44 -5.16 10.70
CA LEU A 126 10.24 -5.93 11.04
C LEU A 126 9.90 -6.94 9.94
N LEU A 127 9.86 -6.50 8.67
CA LEU A 127 9.53 -7.37 7.55
C LEU A 127 10.61 -8.44 7.32
N LYS A 128 11.89 -8.12 7.51
CA LYS A 128 12.99 -9.09 7.46
C LYS A 128 12.89 -10.11 8.59
N ALA A 129 12.59 -9.67 9.81
CA ALA A 129 12.40 -10.59 10.94
C ALA A 129 11.22 -11.53 10.69
N ALA A 130 10.10 -11.02 10.17
CA ALA A 130 8.95 -11.82 9.76
C ALA A 130 9.35 -12.91 8.74
N ALA A 131 10.13 -12.56 7.74
CA ALA A 131 10.58 -13.51 6.72
C ALA A 131 11.58 -14.54 7.29
N VAL A 132 12.55 -14.11 8.11
CA VAL A 132 13.59 -14.99 8.69
C VAL A 132 12.96 -16.03 9.64
N TYR A 133 12.05 -15.59 10.50
CA TYR A 133 11.40 -16.48 11.48
C TYR A 133 10.08 -17.07 10.99
N GLN A 134 9.64 -16.75 9.75
CA GLN A 134 8.38 -17.19 9.13
C GLN A 134 7.16 -16.84 10.00
N LEU A 135 7.12 -15.62 10.53
CA LEU A 135 6.10 -15.15 11.43
C LEU A 135 4.97 -14.44 10.66
N PRO A 136 3.70 -14.79 10.92
CA PRO A 136 2.57 -14.27 10.12
C PRO A 136 1.98 -12.94 10.59
N ASP A 137 2.29 -12.53 11.84
CA ASP A 137 1.62 -11.40 12.46
C ASP A 137 2.61 -10.30 12.86
N ILE A 138 2.17 -9.04 12.76
CA ILE A 138 2.79 -7.87 13.41
C ILE A 138 1.77 -7.30 14.36
N SER A 139 2.15 -7.14 15.64
CA SER A 139 1.29 -6.54 16.67
C SER A 139 1.87 -5.22 17.12
N ALA A 140 1.06 -4.16 17.12
CA ALA A 140 1.36 -2.95 17.89
C ALA A 140 0.85 -3.16 19.31
N VAL A 141 1.76 -3.14 20.27
CA VAL A 141 1.49 -3.44 21.70
C VAL A 141 1.81 -2.21 22.53
N GLY A 142 0.81 -1.71 23.25
CA GLY A 142 0.97 -0.70 24.30
C GLY A 142 1.05 -1.40 25.64
N GLU A 143 2.20 -1.35 26.30
CA GLU A 143 2.46 -1.97 27.59
C GLU A 143 3.64 -1.31 28.29
N GLY A 144 3.52 -1.09 29.60
CA GLY A 144 4.62 -0.57 30.43
C GLY A 144 5.12 0.80 30.00
N GLY A 145 4.24 1.68 29.52
CA GLY A 145 4.57 3.06 29.13
C GLY A 145 5.12 3.20 27.71
N VAL A 146 5.23 2.12 26.91
CA VAL A 146 5.83 2.16 25.56
C VAL A 146 4.93 1.51 24.53
N VAL A 147 5.06 1.96 23.27
CA VAL A 147 4.51 1.30 22.09
C VAL A 147 5.59 0.44 21.47
N LYS A 148 5.34 -0.85 21.35
CA LYS A 148 6.22 -1.83 20.68
C LYS A 148 5.55 -2.36 19.43
N LEU A 149 6.30 -2.54 18.34
CA LEU A 149 5.91 -3.38 17.23
C LEU A 149 6.58 -4.73 17.39
N VAL A 150 5.77 -5.79 17.46
CA VAL A 150 6.24 -7.16 17.72
C VAL A 150 5.84 -8.04 16.54
N VAL A 151 6.81 -8.64 15.88
CA VAL A 151 6.58 -9.68 14.87
C VAL A 151 6.53 -11.02 15.60
N ARG A 152 5.45 -11.78 15.42
CA ARG A 152 5.19 -13.02 16.15
C ARG A 152 4.21 -13.95 15.42
N ASP A 153 4.09 -15.17 15.89
CA ASP A 153 2.92 -16.01 15.64
C ASP A 153 2.01 -15.96 16.87
N LYS A 154 0.95 -15.14 16.81
CA LYS A 154 0.00 -14.96 17.93
C LYS A 154 -0.78 -16.22 18.32
N LYS A 155 -0.69 -17.30 17.53
CA LYS A 155 -1.33 -18.59 17.79
C LYS A 155 -0.37 -19.61 18.42
N ASN A 156 0.92 -19.29 18.52
CA ASN A 156 1.95 -20.18 19.02
C ASN A 156 2.84 -19.46 20.04
N ASP A 157 2.54 -19.62 21.31
CA ASP A 157 3.26 -18.99 22.44
C ASP A 157 4.73 -19.43 22.55
N THR A 158 5.14 -20.47 21.83
CA THR A 158 6.53 -20.97 21.80
C THR A 158 7.29 -20.52 20.55
N SER A 159 6.69 -19.70 19.71
CA SER A 159 7.36 -19.14 18.53
C SER A 159 8.44 -18.13 18.91
N ASN A 160 9.41 -17.95 18.01
CA ASN A 160 10.30 -16.81 18.11
C ASN A 160 9.50 -15.50 17.96
N ASP A 161 10.06 -14.40 18.43
CA ASP A 161 9.55 -13.07 18.18
C ASP A 161 10.68 -12.08 17.85
N PHE A 162 10.28 -10.87 17.41
CA PHE A 162 11.18 -9.75 17.25
C PHE A 162 10.43 -8.45 17.54
N ALA A 163 10.94 -7.61 18.43
CA ALA A 163 10.27 -6.41 18.87
C ALA A 163 11.13 -5.15 18.69
N ILE A 164 10.48 -4.04 18.37
CA ILE A 164 11.07 -2.70 18.30
C ILE A 164 10.17 -1.72 19.08
N VAL A 165 10.75 -0.88 19.93
CA VAL A 165 10.03 0.26 20.54
C VAL A 165 9.94 1.39 19.50
N VAL A 166 8.72 1.92 19.33
CA VAL A 166 8.41 2.95 18.32
C VAL A 166 7.80 4.22 18.93
N GLY A 167 7.47 4.22 20.22
CA GLY A 167 6.88 5.37 20.88
C GLY A 167 6.57 5.12 22.35
N GLU A 168 5.88 6.07 22.97
CA GLU A 168 5.40 6.02 24.35
C GLU A 168 3.87 6.04 24.36
N THR A 169 3.26 5.46 25.38
CA THR A 169 1.80 5.44 25.57
C THR A 169 1.44 5.16 27.02
N ASP A 170 0.35 5.77 27.49
CA ASP A 170 -0.24 5.45 28.79
C ASP A 170 -1.38 4.41 28.68
N SER A 171 -1.69 3.97 27.44
CA SER A 171 -2.77 3.02 27.17
C SER A 171 -2.24 1.60 26.97
N GLU A 172 -3.00 0.63 27.45
CA GLU A 172 -2.75 -0.79 27.16
C GLU A 172 -3.57 -1.21 25.94
N PHE A 173 -2.92 -1.87 24.98
CA PHE A 173 -3.58 -2.36 23.77
C PHE A 173 -2.75 -3.43 23.05
N VAL A 174 -3.44 -4.21 22.21
CA VAL A 174 -2.83 -5.12 21.25
C VAL A 174 -3.56 -4.98 19.93
N PHE A 175 -2.94 -4.36 18.94
CA PHE A 175 -3.46 -4.22 17.59
C PHE A 175 -2.72 -5.16 16.63
N ASN A 176 -3.43 -6.13 16.09
CA ASN A 176 -2.88 -7.19 15.26
C ASN A 176 -3.05 -6.92 13.78
N PHE A 177 -1.96 -7.05 13.02
CA PHE A 177 -1.91 -6.99 11.55
C PHE A 177 -1.39 -8.32 11.01
N LYS A 178 -1.81 -8.68 9.79
CA LYS A 178 -1.12 -9.71 9.03
C LYS A 178 0.09 -9.12 8.31
N VAL A 179 1.24 -9.79 8.39
CA VAL A 179 2.46 -9.39 7.65
C VAL A 179 2.17 -9.24 6.16
N GLU A 180 1.38 -10.14 5.57
CA GLU A 180 1.00 -10.13 4.17
C GLU A 180 0.18 -8.89 3.75
N ASN A 181 -0.41 -8.18 4.73
CA ASN A 181 -1.18 -6.95 4.51
C ASN A 181 -0.31 -5.68 4.61
N ILE A 182 0.93 -5.78 5.11
CA ILE A 182 1.85 -4.64 5.17
C ILE A 182 2.54 -4.47 3.82
N LYS A 183 1.75 -4.12 2.81
CA LYS A 183 2.17 -3.89 1.43
C LYS A 183 2.40 -2.41 1.16
N VAL A 184 3.12 -1.74 2.06
CA VAL A 184 3.44 -0.32 1.92
C VAL A 184 4.75 -0.11 1.16
N LEU A 185 4.87 0.99 0.43
CA LEU A 185 6.11 1.39 -0.23
C LEU A 185 7.19 1.64 0.84
N PRO A 186 8.46 1.24 0.64
CA PRO A 186 9.53 1.59 1.58
C PRO A 186 9.58 3.10 1.83
N GLY A 187 9.54 3.50 3.10
CA GLY A 187 9.49 4.91 3.50
C GLY A 187 9.23 5.07 4.99
N THR A 188 9.25 6.32 5.44
CA THR A 188 8.86 6.69 6.81
C THR A 188 7.39 7.08 6.84
N TYR A 189 6.67 6.56 7.82
CA TYR A 189 5.22 6.74 7.96
C TYR A 189 4.84 7.31 9.33
N GLU A 190 3.89 8.20 9.33
CA GLU A 190 3.03 8.41 10.47
C GLU A 190 1.95 7.32 10.45
N VAL A 191 1.88 6.54 11.51
CA VAL A 191 0.91 5.46 11.66
C VAL A 191 -0.09 5.84 12.73
N VAL A 192 -1.37 5.87 12.35
CA VAL A 192 -2.48 6.12 13.26
C VAL A 192 -3.39 4.91 13.27
N VAL A 193 -3.72 4.42 14.47
CA VAL A 193 -4.52 3.21 14.64
C VAL A 193 -5.79 3.55 15.40
N SER A 194 -6.91 3.05 14.88
CA SER A 194 -8.23 3.14 15.51
C SER A 194 -8.60 1.81 16.15
N GLN A 195 -9.13 1.86 17.39
CA GLN A 195 -9.74 0.71 18.06
C GLN A 195 -10.93 0.10 17.29
N LYS A 196 -11.43 0.80 16.24
CA LYS A 196 -12.45 0.30 15.30
C LYS A 196 -11.84 -0.53 14.15
N LEU A 197 -10.69 -1.14 14.39
CA LEU A 197 -10.01 -2.11 13.51
C LEU A 197 -9.56 -1.54 12.16
N LEU A 198 -9.18 -0.27 12.13
CA LEU A 198 -8.62 0.38 10.95
C LEU A 198 -7.38 1.18 11.32
N SER A 199 -6.38 1.16 10.47
CA SER A 199 -5.18 1.99 10.59
C SER A 199 -4.94 2.82 9.34
N ARG A 200 -4.22 3.94 9.51
CA ARG A 200 -3.75 4.81 8.44
C ARG A 200 -2.23 4.94 8.52
N PHE A 201 -1.58 4.69 7.40
CA PHE A 201 -0.14 4.90 7.21
C PHE A 201 0.04 6.05 6.24
N THR A 202 0.40 7.22 6.72
CA THR A 202 0.65 8.42 5.91
C THR A 202 2.15 8.56 5.65
N SER A 203 2.56 8.51 4.40
CA SER A 203 3.97 8.65 4.04
C SER A 203 4.48 10.06 4.31
N LYS A 204 5.66 10.17 4.91
CA LYS A 204 6.36 11.46 5.08
C LYS A 204 7.18 11.88 3.85
N ASN A 205 7.40 10.96 2.92
CA ASN A 205 8.24 11.17 1.75
C ASN A 205 7.45 11.42 0.46
N HIS A 206 6.18 11.00 0.44
CA HIS A 206 5.32 11.03 -0.74
C HIS A 206 3.90 11.47 -0.35
N ASP A 207 3.17 12.03 -1.29
CA ASP A 207 1.71 12.20 -1.15
C ASP A 207 1.04 10.82 -1.39
N LEU A 208 1.12 9.99 -0.35
CA LEU A 208 0.76 8.58 -0.39
C LEU A 208 0.25 8.15 0.98
N CYS A 209 -0.88 7.48 0.99
CA CYS A 209 -1.53 7.00 2.19
C CYS A 209 -2.06 5.58 1.98
N TYR A 210 -1.97 4.75 3.03
CA TYR A 210 -2.58 3.43 3.07
C TYR A 210 -3.54 3.33 4.24
N TRP A 211 -4.66 2.64 4.03
CA TRP A 211 -5.54 2.16 5.08
C TRP A 211 -5.46 0.65 5.13
N ILE A 212 -5.15 0.12 6.30
CA ILE A 212 -4.96 -1.31 6.53
C ILE A 212 -5.87 -1.74 7.67
N ALA A 213 -6.72 -2.73 7.40
CA ALA A 213 -7.58 -3.32 8.41
C ALA A 213 -6.76 -4.11 9.44
N LEU A 214 -7.17 -4.05 10.70
CA LEU A 214 -6.64 -4.88 11.76
C LEU A 214 -7.39 -6.21 11.83
N GLU A 215 -6.76 -7.19 12.49
CA GLU A 215 -7.40 -8.46 12.80
C GLU A 215 -8.46 -8.28 13.91
N PRO A 216 -9.57 -9.05 13.85
CA PRO A 216 -10.69 -8.90 14.78
C PRO A 216 -10.38 -9.16 16.26
N ASP A 217 -9.27 -9.86 16.54
CA ASP A 217 -8.78 -10.16 17.89
C ASP A 217 -7.88 -9.04 18.47
N SER A 218 -7.88 -7.88 17.84
CA SER A 218 -7.25 -6.67 18.40
C SER A 218 -8.05 -6.14 19.60
N THR A 219 -7.33 -5.61 20.61
CA THR A 219 -7.93 -5.09 21.86
C THR A 219 -7.39 -3.71 22.17
N PHE A 220 -8.21 -2.89 22.86
CA PHE A 220 -7.85 -1.56 23.36
C PHE A 220 -8.58 -1.29 24.69
N GLY A 221 -7.80 -0.88 25.74
CA GLY A 221 -8.27 -0.55 27.08
C GLY A 221 -8.02 -1.61 28.08
#